data_e23428f1796cdd3cf6e6728c516cfedc
#
_entry.id   e23428f1796cdd3cf6e6728c516cfedc
#
_cell.length_a   1.000
_cell.length_b   1.000
_cell.length_c   1.000
_cell.angle_alpha   90.00
_cell.angle_beta   90.00
_cell.angle_gamma   90.00
#
_symmetry.space_group_name_H-M   'P 1'
#
loop_
_entity.id
_entity.type
_entity.pdbx_description
1 polymer ?
#
loop_
_entity_poly.entity_id
_entity_poly.type
_entity_poly.pdbx_seq_one_letter_code
_entity_poly.pdbx_strand_id
1 'polypeptide(L)'
;MTQDELFKVLVAHCKEYGFIFPSSEIYDGLAAVYDYGQMGVELKNNIKQYWWNAMTRLNENIVGIDSCVFMHPKTWVASGHVAAFNDPLIDNKDSKKRYRADNLIEDYLGKIEEKMNKEVEKGRKRFGEAFDEEQFRATNPNILREKAKYDEVHNRYVAAEQANDLKEYKQIILDCDIVDPISGTKNWTDVRQFNLMFSTQISNTGEADDKIYLRPETAQGIFIEYLNVQKTGRMKIPFGIAQIGKAFRNEIVARQFIFRMREFEQMEMEFFCRPGTEMEWFKKWKENRMKWHVNLGMGAENYRFHDHEKLAHYANAATDIEFNFPFGFKELEGIHSRTDFDLGNHQRLSGKKIQYFDPETNESYVPYCVETSIGVDRMFLAVLSHSYKVEPLENGETRVVLGIPAPLAPVKVAVLPLINKDGLPEKAQEVMNELKFDFNCQFDPKDSIGKRYRRQDAIGTPFCVTVDHDSLNDNCVTIRERDTMEQKRVPIAELRTIIDKEVNMNNLLRKL
;
A
#
# COMPACT_ATOMS: atom_id res chain seq x y z
N MET A 1 21.19 0.42 -12.61
CA MET A 1 20.33 1.51 -12.09
C MET A 1 20.30 1.39 -10.59
N THR A 2 20.62 2.47 -9.86
CA THR A 2 20.48 2.50 -8.39
C THR A 2 19.01 2.54 -7.99
N GLN A 3 18.69 2.25 -6.73
CA GLN A 3 17.30 2.31 -6.24
C GLN A 3 16.71 3.73 -6.35
N ASP A 4 17.50 4.76 -6.07
CA ASP A 4 17.07 6.17 -6.21
C ASP A 4 16.82 6.58 -7.68
N GLU A 5 17.64 6.07 -8.60
CA GLU A 5 17.43 6.27 -10.04
C GLU A 5 16.17 5.56 -10.50
N LEU A 6 15.94 4.32 -10.07
CA LEU A 6 14.71 3.57 -10.38
C LEU A 6 13.48 4.34 -9.92
N PHE A 7 13.50 4.87 -8.70
CA PHE A 7 12.36 5.61 -8.17
C PHE A 7 12.02 6.86 -8.99
N LYS A 8 13.05 7.66 -9.37
CA LYS A 8 12.87 8.85 -10.21
C LYS A 8 12.31 8.51 -11.58
N VAL A 9 12.86 7.48 -12.21
CA VAL A 9 12.43 7.03 -13.54
C VAL A 9 11.00 6.49 -13.48
N LEU A 10 10.64 5.75 -12.43
CA LEU A 10 9.29 5.23 -12.23
C LEU A 10 8.25 6.35 -12.10
N VAL A 11 8.55 7.41 -11.33
CA VAL A 11 7.67 8.59 -11.18
C VAL A 11 7.45 9.28 -12.53
N ALA A 12 8.53 9.48 -13.31
CA ALA A 12 8.45 10.07 -14.65
C ALA A 12 7.62 9.18 -15.60
N HIS A 13 7.82 7.87 -15.57
CA HIS A 13 7.09 6.89 -16.36
C HIS A 13 5.59 6.90 -16.04
N CYS A 14 5.24 6.97 -14.74
CA CYS A 14 3.84 7.05 -14.30
C CYS A 14 3.12 8.27 -14.91
N LYS A 15 3.80 9.40 -14.96
CA LYS A 15 3.25 10.63 -15.57
C LYS A 15 3.15 10.51 -17.09
N GLU A 16 4.19 10.04 -17.73
CA GLU A 16 4.27 9.93 -19.21
C GLU A 16 3.18 9.02 -19.77
N TYR A 17 2.93 7.88 -19.10
CA TYR A 17 2.01 6.85 -19.59
C TYR A 17 0.63 6.86 -18.95
N GLY A 18 0.29 7.91 -18.21
CA GLY A 18 -1.07 8.10 -17.70
C GLY A 18 -1.43 7.17 -16.53
N PHE A 19 -0.47 6.85 -15.67
CA PHE A 19 -0.74 6.13 -14.44
C PHE A 19 -1.08 7.08 -13.29
N ILE A 20 -0.21 8.05 -13.01
CA ILE A 20 -0.35 8.97 -11.88
C ILE A 20 0.01 10.38 -12.31
N PHE A 21 -0.82 11.33 -11.90
CA PHE A 21 -0.59 12.77 -12.07
C PHE A 21 -0.57 13.47 -10.71
N PRO A 22 0.23 14.53 -10.51
CA PRO A 22 0.01 15.45 -9.40
C PRO A 22 -1.41 16.03 -9.50
N SER A 23 -2.18 15.98 -8.42
CA SER A 23 -3.53 16.52 -8.46
C SER A 23 -3.51 18.03 -8.63
N SER A 24 -4.41 18.54 -9.49
CA SER A 24 -4.54 19.99 -9.77
C SER A 24 -3.26 20.62 -10.36
N GLU A 25 -2.50 19.89 -11.16
CA GLU A 25 -1.21 20.34 -11.71
C GLU A 25 -1.29 21.68 -12.46
N ILE A 26 -2.43 21.98 -13.08
CA ILE A 26 -2.68 23.28 -13.75
C ILE A 26 -2.63 24.49 -12.80
N TYR A 27 -2.69 24.25 -11.49
CA TYR A 27 -2.55 25.23 -10.41
C TYR A 27 -1.32 24.96 -9.55
N ASP A 28 -0.22 24.45 -10.13
CA ASP A 28 1.02 24.06 -9.46
C ASP A 28 0.88 22.86 -8.50
N GLY A 29 -0.25 22.17 -8.55
CA GLY A 29 -0.51 20.96 -7.79
C GLY A 29 -0.84 21.19 -6.30
N LEU A 30 -1.32 20.14 -5.65
CA LEU A 30 -1.51 20.09 -4.20
C LEU A 30 -0.58 19.03 -3.61
N ALA A 31 0.24 19.42 -2.63
CA ALA A 31 1.23 18.53 -2.04
C ALA A 31 0.59 17.26 -1.42
N ALA A 32 1.15 16.10 -1.74
CA ALA A 32 0.71 14.79 -1.26
C ALA A 32 -0.71 14.39 -1.66
N VAL A 33 -1.19 14.90 -2.78
CA VAL A 33 -2.45 14.50 -3.42
C VAL A 33 -2.17 14.17 -4.87
N TYR A 34 -2.66 13.03 -5.34
CA TYR A 34 -2.40 12.53 -6.68
C TYR A 34 -3.69 12.01 -7.32
N ASP A 35 -3.78 12.18 -8.64
CA ASP A 35 -4.86 11.66 -9.47
C ASP A 35 -4.38 10.43 -10.23
N TYR A 36 -5.24 9.44 -10.37
CA TYR A 36 -4.97 8.25 -11.20
C TYR A 36 -5.48 8.51 -12.61
N GLY A 37 -4.54 8.46 -13.56
CA GLY A 37 -4.86 8.58 -14.99
C GLY A 37 -5.53 7.31 -15.55
N GLN A 38 -5.71 7.29 -16.87
CA GLN A 38 -6.45 6.22 -17.56
C GLN A 38 -5.84 4.82 -17.40
N MET A 39 -4.52 4.70 -17.31
CA MET A 39 -3.86 3.41 -17.01
C MET A 39 -3.87 3.13 -15.51
N GLY A 40 -3.71 4.17 -14.71
CA GLY A 40 -3.68 4.05 -13.26
C GLY A 40 -4.99 3.57 -12.67
N VAL A 41 -6.13 4.12 -13.10
CA VAL A 41 -7.44 3.74 -12.57
C VAL A 41 -7.77 2.27 -12.86
N GLU A 42 -7.43 1.77 -14.05
CA GLU A 42 -7.66 0.39 -14.42
C GLU A 42 -6.79 -0.59 -13.58
N LEU A 43 -5.50 -0.29 -13.43
CA LEU A 43 -4.63 -1.08 -12.56
C LEU A 43 -5.13 -1.07 -11.11
N LYS A 44 -5.51 0.10 -10.61
CA LYS A 44 -6.05 0.27 -9.25
C LYS A 44 -7.33 -0.53 -9.03
N ASN A 45 -8.25 -0.51 -9.99
CA ASN A 45 -9.48 -1.29 -9.93
C ASN A 45 -9.22 -2.80 -9.97
N ASN A 46 -8.27 -3.26 -10.78
CA ASN A 46 -7.87 -4.66 -10.85
C ASN A 46 -7.27 -5.15 -9.52
N ILE A 47 -6.43 -4.33 -8.86
CA ILE A 47 -5.89 -4.62 -7.52
C ILE A 47 -7.02 -4.75 -6.50
N LYS A 48 -7.93 -3.78 -6.46
CA LYS A 48 -9.10 -3.81 -5.56
C LYS A 48 -9.97 -5.04 -5.80
N GLN A 49 -10.22 -5.37 -7.06
CA GLN A 49 -11.01 -6.54 -7.43
C GLN A 49 -10.36 -7.86 -7.00
N TYR A 50 -9.03 -7.99 -7.15
CA TYR A 50 -8.29 -9.16 -6.70
C TYR A 50 -8.41 -9.34 -5.19
N TRP A 51 -8.19 -8.26 -4.42
CA TRP A 51 -8.34 -8.29 -2.97
C TRP A 51 -9.79 -8.60 -2.54
N TRP A 52 -10.77 -7.91 -3.11
CA TRP A 52 -12.19 -8.07 -2.79
C TRP A 52 -12.67 -9.49 -3.02
N ASN A 53 -12.32 -10.06 -4.17
CA ASN A 53 -12.71 -11.42 -4.51
C ASN A 53 -12.01 -12.45 -3.59
N ALA A 54 -10.74 -12.23 -3.25
CA ALA A 54 -10.01 -13.09 -2.32
C ALA A 54 -10.65 -13.08 -0.93
N MET A 55 -11.12 -11.91 -0.45
CA MET A 55 -11.79 -11.81 0.85
C MET A 55 -13.20 -12.38 0.83
N THR A 56 -14.06 -11.90 -0.07
CA THR A 56 -15.51 -12.13 0.02
C THR A 56 -16.01 -13.36 -0.75
N ARG A 57 -15.23 -13.88 -1.73
CA ARG A 57 -15.61 -15.07 -2.50
C ARG A 57 -14.94 -16.34 -2.03
N LEU A 58 -13.69 -16.24 -1.55
CA LEU A 58 -12.96 -17.43 -1.11
C LEU A 58 -13.23 -17.76 0.37
N ASN A 59 -13.84 -16.84 1.12
CA ASN A 59 -14.22 -17.03 2.50
C ASN A 59 -15.72 -16.83 2.65
N GLU A 60 -16.45 -17.91 2.92
CA GLU A 60 -17.92 -17.92 3.04
C GLU A 60 -18.43 -17.09 4.25
N ASN A 61 -17.56 -16.87 5.22
CA ASN A 61 -17.84 -16.11 6.44
C ASN A 61 -17.31 -14.68 6.40
N ILE A 62 -16.97 -14.14 5.24
CA ILE A 62 -16.60 -12.71 5.08
C ILE A 62 -17.58 -12.03 4.15
N VAL A 63 -18.14 -10.92 4.63
CA VAL A 63 -19.08 -10.08 3.87
C VAL A 63 -18.51 -8.68 3.69
N GLY A 64 -19.01 -7.95 2.70
CA GLY A 64 -18.56 -6.60 2.41
C GLY A 64 -19.54 -5.53 2.86
N ILE A 65 -19.00 -4.35 3.19
CA ILE A 65 -19.78 -3.12 3.41
C ILE A 65 -19.12 -1.94 2.67
N ASP A 66 -19.86 -0.85 2.56
CA ASP A 66 -19.37 0.47 2.15
C ASP A 66 -19.94 1.51 3.12
N SER A 67 -19.16 1.88 4.14
CA SER A 67 -19.56 2.87 5.12
C SER A 67 -19.21 4.29 4.68
N CYS A 68 -19.94 5.28 5.17
CA CYS A 68 -19.75 6.68 4.83
C CYS A 68 -18.39 7.22 5.31
N VAL A 69 -17.87 8.21 4.58
CA VAL A 69 -16.68 8.98 4.98
C VAL A 69 -16.96 9.81 6.24
N PHE A 70 -18.14 10.44 6.29
CA PHE A 70 -18.60 11.19 7.43
C PHE A 70 -19.30 10.28 8.44
N MET A 71 -18.83 10.30 9.67
CA MET A 71 -19.36 9.55 10.78
C MET A 71 -19.62 10.48 11.96
N HIS A 72 -20.48 10.04 12.88
CA HIS A 72 -20.73 10.80 14.10
C HIS A 72 -19.42 11.06 14.86
N PRO A 73 -19.14 12.30 15.34
CA PRO A 73 -17.86 12.62 15.99
C PRO A 73 -17.48 11.71 17.17
N LYS A 74 -18.46 11.17 17.88
CA LYS A 74 -18.23 10.19 18.96
C LYS A 74 -17.53 8.90 18.49
N THR A 75 -17.64 8.55 17.22
CA THR A 75 -16.89 7.42 16.64
C THR A 75 -15.37 7.61 16.85
N TRP A 76 -14.90 8.81 16.59
CA TRP A 76 -13.48 9.16 16.68
C TRP A 76 -13.01 9.40 18.12
N VAL A 77 -13.95 9.74 19.02
CA VAL A 77 -13.69 9.78 20.46
C VAL A 77 -13.56 8.36 21.01
N ALA A 78 -14.45 7.44 20.61
CA ALA A 78 -14.43 6.05 21.04
C ALA A 78 -13.16 5.31 20.60
N SER A 79 -12.74 5.53 19.37
CA SER A 79 -11.52 4.93 18.81
C SER A 79 -10.21 5.58 19.28
N GLY A 80 -10.29 6.72 20.01
CA GLY A 80 -9.12 7.45 20.51
C GLY A 80 -8.47 8.42 19.52
N HIS A 81 -8.92 8.49 18.27
CA HIS A 81 -8.30 9.33 17.24
C HIS A 81 -8.33 10.82 17.57
N VAL A 82 -9.37 11.31 18.23
CA VAL A 82 -9.43 12.73 18.61
C VAL A 82 -8.34 13.08 19.61
N ALA A 83 -8.02 12.19 20.54
CA ALA A 83 -7.08 12.43 21.63
C ALA A 83 -5.63 12.07 21.27
N ALA A 84 -5.40 10.98 20.52
CA ALA A 84 -4.09 10.37 20.37
C ALA A 84 -3.52 10.38 18.95
N PHE A 85 -4.31 10.72 17.92
CA PHE A 85 -3.84 10.72 16.54
C PHE A 85 -3.12 12.02 16.18
N ASN A 86 -1.96 12.22 16.81
CA ASN A 86 -1.20 13.46 16.73
C ASN A 86 0.27 13.17 16.41
N ASP A 87 0.88 14.04 15.57
CA ASP A 87 2.31 14.05 15.33
C ASP A 87 2.98 15.18 16.16
N PRO A 88 4.13 14.90 16.82
CA PRO A 88 4.93 15.92 17.46
C PRO A 88 5.73 16.72 16.41
N LEU A 89 5.37 17.98 16.18
CA LEU A 89 5.98 18.82 15.16
C LEU A 89 6.91 19.87 15.74
N ILE A 90 8.02 20.10 15.04
CA ILE A 90 9.01 21.11 15.32
C ILE A 90 9.38 21.86 14.04
N ASP A 91 9.50 23.20 14.12
CA ASP A 91 9.91 24.02 12.99
C ASP A 91 11.35 24.51 13.20
N ASN A 92 12.14 24.56 12.13
CA ASN A 92 13.39 25.30 12.15
C ASN A 92 13.13 26.73 11.68
N LYS A 93 13.54 27.71 12.49
CA LYS A 93 13.26 29.14 12.25
C LYS A 93 14.03 29.73 11.07
N ASP A 94 15.20 29.14 10.74
CA ASP A 94 16.07 29.65 9.68
C ASP A 94 15.64 29.12 8.31
N SER A 95 15.44 27.81 8.19
CA SER A 95 14.96 27.18 6.94
C SER A 95 13.45 27.35 6.72
N LYS A 96 12.69 27.70 7.78
CA LYS A 96 11.21 27.72 7.80
C LYS A 96 10.58 26.38 7.42
N LYS A 97 11.32 25.28 7.63
CA LYS A 97 10.85 23.93 7.37
C LYS A 97 10.34 23.28 8.63
N ARG A 98 9.33 22.44 8.43
CA ARG A 98 8.66 21.67 9.48
C ARG A 98 9.09 20.21 9.41
N TYR A 99 9.31 19.62 10.59
CA TYR A 99 9.73 18.24 10.78
C TYR A 99 8.89 17.57 11.86
N ARG A 100 8.82 16.27 11.83
CA ARG A 100 8.38 15.47 12.97
C ARG A 100 9.57 15.34 13.92
N ALA A 101 9.34 15.67 15.18
CA ALA A 101 10.38 15.65 16.21
C ALA A 101 10.84 14.21 16.51
N ASP A 102 9.91 13.25 16.51
CA ASP A 102 10.17 11.83 16.62
C ASP A 102 11.08 11.32 15.49
N ASN A 103 10.76 11.61 14.22
CA ASN A 103 11.59 11.20 13.09
C ASN A 103 13.02 11.78 13.16
N LEU A 104 13.18 13.01 13.64
CA LEU A 104 14.52 13.60 13.80
C LEU A 104 15.35 12.83 14.83
N ILE A 105 14.73 12.35 15.90
CA ILE A 105 15.37 11.55 16.94
C ILE A 105 15.66 10.14 16.40
N GLU A 106 14.71 9.52 15.72
CA GLU A 106 14.87 8.19 15.10
C GLU A 106 15.98 8.18 14.04
N ASP A 107 16.03 9.21 13.16
CA ASP A 107 17.10 9.38 12.17
C ASP A 107 18.47 9.52 12.85
N TYR A 108 18.52 10.15 14.03
CA TYR A 108 19.75 10.27 14.80
C TYR A 108 20.16 8.92 15.41
N LEU A 109 19.22 8.15 15.99
CA LEU A 109 19.45 6.80 16.50
C LEU A 109 19.91 5.86 15.37
N GLY A 110 19.27 5.92 14.21
CA GLY A 110 19.67 5.16 13.02
C GLY A 110 21.09 5.45 12.57
N LYS A 111 21.57 6.70 12.65
CA LYS A 111 22.97 7.05 12.37
C LYS A 111 23.95 6.45 13.39
N ILE A 112 23.54 6.27 14.65
CA ILE A 112 24.36 5.58 15.66
C ILE A 112 24.44 4.09 15.33
N GLU A 113 23.30 3.47 14.96
CA GLU A 113 23.29 2.07 14.51
C GLU A 113 24.15 1.82 13.29
N GLU A 114 24.08 2.72 12.29
CA GLU A 114 24.96 2.63 11.12
C GLU A 114 26.44 2.67 11.48
N LYS A 115 26.83 3.49 12.48
CA LYS A 115 28.21 3.53 12.95
C LYS A 115 28.63 2.20 13.59
N MET A 116 27.76 1.62 14.42
CA MET A 116 28.01 0.31 15.03
C MET A 116 28.15 -0.77 13.96
N ASN A 117 27.26 -0.78 12.97
CA ASN A 117 27.28 -1.74 11.87
C ASN A 117 28.53 -1.60 10.99
N LYS A 118 28.98 -0.35 10.72
CA LYS A 118 30.27 -0.12 10.02
C LYS A 118 31.47 -0.68 10.79
N GLU A 119 31.48 -0.62 12.12
CA GLU A 119 32.54 -1.25 12.93
C GLU A 119 32.46 -2.79 12.86
N VAL A 120 31.27 -3.38 12.85
CA VAL A 120 31.06 -4.82 12.67
C VAL A 120 31.61 -5.27 11.31
N GLU A 121 31.30 -4.53 10.23
CA GLU A 121 31.81 -4.83 8.89
C GLU A 121 33.34 -4.74 8.80
N LYS A 122 33.96 -3.78 9.50
CA LYS A 122 35.43 -3.72 9.62
C LYS A 122 35.99 -4.95 10.37
N GLY A 123 35.31 -5.38 11.45
CA GLY A 123 35.64 -6.58 12.16
C GLY A 123 35.56 -7.83 11.29
N ARG A 124 34.45 -7.99 10.57
CA ARG A 124 34.23 -9.10 9.62
C ARG A 124 35.33 -9.17 8.55
N LYS A 125 35.70 -8.02 7.96
CA LYS A 125 36.80 -7.96 6.98
C LYS A 125 38.17 -8.30 7.59
N ARG A 126 38.38 -7.97 8.88
CA ARG A 126 39.67 -8.19 9.55
C ARG A 126 39.84 -9.63 10.02
N PHE A 127 38.80 -10.29 10.50
CA PHE A 127 38.86 -11.60 11.13
C PHE A 127 38.40 -12.76 10.23
N GLY A 128 37.80 -12.46 9.07
CA GLY A 128 37.37 -13.45 8.07
C GLY A 128 36.43 -14.51 8.65
N GLU A 129 36.71 -15.77 8.36
CA GLU A 129 35.88 -16.92 8.81
C GLU A 129 35.89 -17.12 10.36
N ALA A 130 36.83 -16.55 11.09
CA ALA A 130 36.90 -16.60 12.54
C ALA A 130 36.11 -15.47 13.22
N PHE A 131 35.35 -14.70 12.49
CA PHE A 131 34.60 -13.56 13.01
C PHE A 131 33.35 -14.01 13.76
N ASP A 132 33.30 -13.76 15.04
CA ASP A 132 32.12 -13.91 15.91
C ASP A 132 31.52 -12.52 16.13
N GLU A 133 30.39 -12.25 15.50
CA GLU A 133 29.73 -10.95 15.55
C GLU A 133 29.20 -10.64 16.95
N GLU A 134 28.63 -11.62 17.65
CA GLU A 134 28.03 -11.42 18.96
C GLU A 134 29.14 -11.08 20.00
N GLN A 135 30.21 -11.83 20.03
CA GLN A 135 31.37 -11.55 20.86
C GLN A 135 32.01 -10.20 20.50
N PHE A 136 32.11 -9.89 19.20
CA PHE A 136 32.67 -8.61 18.75
C PHE A 136 31.83 -7.43 19.19
N ARG A 137 30.50 -7.51 19.05
CA ARG A 137 29.58 -6.47 19.56
C ARG A 137 29.67 -6.29 21.05
N ALA A 138 29.81 -7.37 21.80
CA ALA A 138 29.93 -7.38 23.29
C ALA A 138 31.25 -6.82 23.81
N THR A 139 32.33 -6.83 23.03
CA THR A 139 33.70 -6.51 23.51
C THR A 139 34.35 -5.31 22.83
N ASN A 140 33.87 -4.88 21.65
CA ASN A 140 34.48 -3.77 20.91
C ASN A 140 34.20 -2.43 21.62
N PRO A 141 35.24 -1.67 22.06
CA PRO A 141 35.04 -0.41 22.77
C PRO A 141 34.27 0.67 22.01
N ASN A 142 34.42 0.72 20.68
CA ASN A 142 33.72 1.69 19.86
C ASN A 142 32.22 1.36 19.79
N ILE A 143 31.89 0.08 19.61
CA ILE A 143 30.48 -0.36 19.59
C ILE A 143 29.85 -0.15 20.96
N LEU A 144 30.51 -0.50 22.04
CA LEU A 144 30.02 -0.31 23.43
C LEU A 144 29.73 1.18 23.73
N ARG A 145 30.61 2.07 23.29
CA ARG A 145 30.42 3.53 23.46
C ARG A 145 29.23 4.03 22.69
N GLU A 146 29.10 3.67 21.39
CA GLU A 146 27.97 4.09 20.57
C GLU A 146 26.66 3.43 21.08
N LYS A 147 26.71 2.18 21.56
CA LYS A 147 25.57 1.52 22.18
C LYS A 147 25.10 2.22 23.45
N ALA A 148 26.00 2.58 24.36
CA ALA A 148 25.63 3.32 25.56
C ALA A 148 24.93 4.66 25.23
N LYS A 149 25.42 5.36 24.21
CA LYS A 149 24.80 6.59 23.70
C LYS A 149 23.43 6.33 23.07
N TYR A 150 23.30 5.25 22.31
CA TYR A 150 22.02 4.82 21.75
C TYR A 150 21.02 4.53 22.86
N ASP A 151 21.39 3.69 23.81
CA ASP A 151 20.52 3.25 24.92
C ASP A 151 20.06 4.44 25.77
N GLU A 152 20.93 5.43 26.04
CA GLU A 152 20.58 6.65 26.78
C GLU A 152 19.51 7.46 26.02
N VAL A 153 19.75 7.77 24.76
CA VAL A 153 18.82 8.59 23.93
C VAL A 153 17.52 7.84 23.69
N HIS A 154 17.60 6.56 23.39
CA HIS A 154 16.44 5.71 23.13
C HIS A 154 15.53 5.61 24.37
N ASN A 155 16.10 5.38 25.56
CA ASN A 155 15.32 5.32 26.81
C ASN A 155 14.63 6.65 27.14
N ARG A 156 15.31 7.78 26.93
CA ARG A 156 14.71 9.13 27.08
C ARG A 156 13.57 9.35 26.08
N TYR A 157 13.79 8.96 24.82
CA TYR A 157 12.79 9.07 23.75
C TYR A 157 11.54 8.25 24.08
N VAL A 158 11.70 6.97 24.44
CA VAL A 158 10.60 6.10 24.83
C VAL A 158 9.82 6.64 26.04
N ALA A 159 10.52 7.14 27.05
CA ALA A 159 9.88 7.76 28.23
C ALA A 159 9.10 9.03 27.87
N ALA A 160 9.68 9.88 27.01
CA ALA A 160 9.02 11.10 26.53
C ALA A 160 7.76 10.78 25.70
N GLU A 161 7.83 9.75 24.88
CA GLU A 161 6.69 9.29 24.07
C GLU A 161 5.56 8.75 24.96
N GLN A 162 5.89 7.90 25.93
CA GLN A 162 4.90 7.34 26.87
C GLN A 162 4.22 8.40 27.73
N ALA A 163 5.00 9.42 28.14
CA ALA A 163 4.50 10.54 28.94
C ALA A 163 3.87 11.66 28.09
N ASN A 164 3.97 11.58 26.75
CA ASN A 164 3.62 12.64 25.82
C ASN A 164 4.31 13.98 26.17
N ASP A 165 5.60 13.90 26.55
CA ASP A 165 6.39 15.05 26.97
C ASP A 165 7.06 15.77 25.79
N LEU A 166 6.35 16.73 25.22
CA LEU A 166 6.82 17.52 24.08
C LEU A 166 8.07 18.35 24.39
N LYS A 167 8.29 18.70 25.67
CA LYS A 167 9.48 19.45 26.07
C LYS A 167 10.72 18.57 26.03
N GLU A 168 10.57 17.32 26.48
CA GLU A 168 11.66 16.34 26.43
C GLU A 168 12.04 15.98 24.99
N TYR A 169 11.09 15.89 24.05
CA TYR A 169 11.44 15.74 22.61
C TYR A 169 12.38 16.86 22.14
N LYS A 170 12.04 18.12 22.47
CA LYS A 170 12.90 19.26 22.13
C LYS A 170 14.26 19.16 22.81
N GLN A 171 14.28 18.78 24.08
CA GLN A 171 15.51 18.68 24.86
C GLN A 171 16.46 17.62 24.29
N ILE A 172 15.93 16.44 23.90
CA ILE A 172 16.69 15.40 23.21
C ILE A 172 17.31 15.92 21.91
N ILE A 173 16.51 16.65 21.08
CA ILE A 173 16.99 17.24 19.82
C ILE A 173 18.16 18.20 20.07
N LEU A 174 18.08 19.01 21.11
CA LEU A 174 19.14 19.95 21.47
C LEU A 174 20.38 19.26 22.05
N ASP A 175 20.19 18.33 22.97
CA ASP A 175 21.29 17.58 23.65
C ASP A 175 22.07 16.70 22.66
N CYS A 176 21.36 16.14 21.67
CA CYS A 176 21.97 15.31 20.63
C CYS A 176 22.57 16.13 19.49
N ASP A 177 22.58 17.46 19.58
CA ASP A 177 23.10 18.34 18.53
C ASP A 177 22.46 18.10 17.14
N ILE A 178 21.18 17.74 17.12
CA ILE A 178 20.47 17.49 15.87
C ILE A 178 20.26 18.83 15.14
N VAL A 179 20.82 18.90 13.93
CA VAL A 179 20.73 20.08 13.06
C VAL A 179 19.66 19.91 11.99
N ASP A 180 19.10 21.00 11.54
CA ASP A 180 18.23 21.01 10.37
C ASP A 180 18.98 20.54 9.10
N PRO A 181 18.48 19.53 8.37
CA PRO A 181 19.12 19.00 7.17
C PRO A 181 19.31 20.04 6.05
N ILE A 182 18.56 21.13 6.06
CA ILE A 182 18.59 22.16 5.00
C ILE A 182 19.50 23.33 5.38
N SER A 183 19.27 23.93 6.55
CA SER A 183 20.04 25.11 6.98
C SER A 183 21.32 24.76 7.78
N GLY A 184 21.42 23.53 8.29
CA GLY A 184 22.50 23.13 9.20
C GLY A 184 22.44 23.77 10.57
N THR A 185 21.38 24.50 10.92
CA THR A 185 21.24 25.20 12.19
C THR A 185 20.42 24.42 13.22
N LYS A 186 20.55 24.80 14.50
CA LYS A 186 19.79 24.22 15.63
C LYS A 186 18.70 25.17 16.13
N ASN A 187 18.28 26.14 15.33
CA ASN A 187 17.32 27.16 15.71
C ASN A 187 15.87 26.64 15.68
N TRP A 188 15.58 25.72 16.61
CA TRP A 188 14.30 25.01 16.69
C TRP A 188 13.25 25.79 17.48
N THR A 189 11.98 25.67 17.08
CA THR A 189 10.81 26.11 17.85
C THR A 189 10.53 25.15 19.01
N ASP A 190 9.46 25.40 19.77
CA ASP A 190 8.91 24.37 20.64
C ASP A 190 8.20 23.28 19.82
N VAL A 191 8.21 22.05 20.34
CA VAL A 191 7.44 20.95 19.77
C VAL A 191 5.97 21.16 20.07
N ARG A 192 5.10 20.95 19.06
CA ARG A 192 3.64 21.08 19.19
C ARG A 192 2.98 19.82 18.65
N GLN A 193 1.92 19.39 19.29
CA GLN A 193 1.09 18.33 18.73
C GLN A 193 0.25 18.86 17.58
N PHE A 194 0.18 18.05 16.55
CA PHE A 194 -0.64 18.32 15.38
C PHE A 194 -1.54 17.12 15.09
N ASN A 195 -2.85 17.33 15.20
CA ASN A 195 -3.81 16.28 14.92
C ASN A 195 -3.90 16.02 13.41
N LEU A 196 -3.76 14.75 13.03
CA LEU A 196 -3.75 14.32 11.63
C LEU A 196 -5.16 14.19 11.02
N MET A 197 -6.22 14.38 11.80
CA MET A 197 -7.58 14.32 11.26
C MET A 197 -7.95 15.61 10.53
N PHE A 198 -8.40 15.49 9.29
CA PHE A 198 -9.10 16.60 8.62
C PHE A 198 -10.48 16.79 9.26
N SER A 199 -10.90 18.02 9.37
CA SER A 199 -12.23 18.38 9.89
C SER A 199 -12.92 19.40 9.00
N THR A 200 -14.26 19.35 8.99
CA THR A 200 -15.12 20.33 8.36
C THR A 200 -16.33 20.62 9.26
N GLN A 201 -17.24 21.47 8.83
CA GLN A 201 -18.48 21.82 9.56
C GLN A 201 -19.69 21.38 8.74
N ILE A 202 -20.72 20.86 9.43
CA ILE A 202 -21.99 20.47 8.79
C ILE A 202 -22.97 21.66 8.72
N SER A 203 -22.93 22.54 9.74
CA SER A 203 -23.88 23.64 9.87
C SER A 203 -23.30 24.98 9.42
N ASN A 204 -24.19 25.91 9.07
CA ASN A 204 -23.85 27.29 8.70
C ASN A 204 -23.72 28.20 9.94
N THR A 205 -23.97 27.72 11.15
CA THR A 205 -23.95 28.50 12.38
C THR A 205 -22.53 28.73 12.93
N GLY A 206 -21.57 27.89 12.52
CA GLY A 206 -20.19 28.01 12.95
C GLY A 206 -19.94 27.64 14.42
N GLU A 207 -20.90 26.96 15.08
CA GLU A 207 -20.72 26.49 16.44
C GLU A 207 -19.72 25.33 16.53
N ALA A 208 -19.02 25.24 17.64
CA ALA A 208 -17.97 24.23 17.84
C ALA A 208 -18.52 22.79 17.78
N ASP A 209 -19.79 22.59 18.11
CA ASP A 209 -20.46 21.31 18.12
C ASP A 209 -20.81 20.77 16.73
N ASP A 210 -20.70 21.61 15.69
CA ASP A 210 -20.97 21.25 14.28
C ASP A 210 -19.76 20.64 13.58
N LYS A 211 -18.65 20.44 14.30
CA LYS A 211 -17.41 19.88 13.75
C LYS A 211 -17.54 18.39 13.47
N ILE A 212 -17.28 18.00 12.22
CA ILE A 212 -17.14 16.61 11.81
C ILE A 212 -15.74 16.37 11.23
N TYR A 213 -15.39 15.10 11.12
CA TYR A 213 -14.09 14.67 10.63
C TYR A 213 -14.21 13.84 9.36
N LEU A 214 -13.23 13.98 8.48
CA LEU A 214 -13.00 13.01 7.42
C LEU A 214 -12.32 11.78 8.06
N ARG A 215 -12.80 10.59 7.76
CA ARG A 215 -12.26 9.36 8.38
C ARG A 215 -10.77 9.18 8.07
N PRO A 216 -9.91 8.95 9.08
CA PRO A 216 -8.49 8.68 8.88
C PRO A 216 -8.20 7.20 8.59
N GLU A 217 -9.21 6.34 8.72
CA GLU A 217 -9.19 4.89 8.44
C GLU A 217 -10.59 4.38 8.12
N THR A 218 -10.66 3.22 7.49
CA THR A 218 -11.95 2.59 7.14
C THR A 218 -12.46 1.62 8.22
N ALA A 219 -11.62 1.18 9.15
CA ALA A 219 -11.94 0.20 10.21
C ALA A 219 -13.13 0.62 11.07
N GLN A 220 -13.20 1.89 11.49
CA GLN A 220 -14.24 2.35 12.41
C GLN A 220 -15.66 2.22 11.83
N GLY A 221 -15.78 2.38 10.49
CA GLY A 221 -17.06 2.11 9.82
C GLY A 221 -17.52 0.67 9.96
N ILE A 222 -16.59 -0.27 9.99
CA ILE A 222 -16.88 -1.69 10.20
C ILE A 222 -17.36 -1.93 11.64
N PHE A 223 -16.66 -1.37 12.63
CA PHE A 223 -17.02 -1.56 14.04
C PHE A 223 -18.40 -0.99 14.40
N ILE A 224 -18.75 0.21 13.91
CA ILE A 224 -20.07 0.80 14.19
C ILE A 224 -21.21 0.06 13.50
N GLU A 225 -20.94 -0.59 12.36
CA GLU A 225 -21.93 -1.37 11.60
C GLU A 225 -21.97 -2.87 11.99
N TYR A 226 -21.13 -3.31 12.93
CA TYR A 226 -21.03 -4.69 13.36
C TYR A 226 -22.38 -5.34 13.63
N LEU A 227 -23.22 -4.70 14.48
CA LEU A 227 -24.54 -5.24 14.84
C LEU A 227 -25.50 -5.34 13.65
N ASN A 228 -25.48 -4.35 12.77
CA ASN A 228 -26.33 -4.34 11.59
C ASN A 228 -25.95 -5.48 10.65
N VAL A 229 -24.67 -5.66 10.37
CA VAL A 229 -24.16 -6.74 9.52
C VAL A 229 -24.41 -8.11 10.15
N GLN A 230 -24.09 -8.26 11.44
CA GLN A 230 -24.26 -9.53 12.15
C GLN A 230 -25.73 -9.98 12.12
N LYS A 231 -26.68 -9.08 12.37
CA LYS A 231 -28.11 -9.39 12.41
C LYS A 231 -28.71 -9.64 11.03
N THR A 232 -28.45 -8.73 10.08
CA THR A 232 -29.04 -8.83 8.73
C THR A 232 -28.44 -9.98 7.93
N GLY A 233 -27.14 -10.24 8.08
CA GLY A 233 -26.44 -11.37 7.48
C GLY A 233 -26.61 -12.68 8.25
N ARG A 234 -27.20 -12.67 9.44
CA ARG A 234 -27.27 -13.83 10.36
C ARG A 234 -25.92 -14.46 10.60
N MET A 235 -24.89 -13.58 10.69
CA MET A 235 -23.50 -14.02 10.79
C MET A 235 -23.24 -14.69 12.14
N LYS A 236 -22.52 -15.80 12.09
CA LYS A 236 -22.02 -16.51 13.27
C LYS A 236 -20.53 -16.27 13.45
N ILE A 237 -20.09 -16.15 14.68
CA ILE A 237 -18.66 -16.08 15.02
C ILE A 237 -17.99 -17.43 14.70
N PRO A 238 -16.84 -17.49 14.03
CA PRO A 238 -16.07 -16.35 13.53
C PRO A 238 -16.55 -15.86 12.15
N PHE A 239 -16.57 -14.54 11.96
CA PHE A 239 -16.85 -13.94 10.66
C PHE A 239 -16.11 -12.61 10.47
N GLY A 240 -15.93 -12.20 9.21
CA GLY A 240 -15.26 -10.96 8.85
C GLY A 240 -16.16 -9.99 8.11
N ILE A 241 -15.83 -8.72 8.22
CA ILE A 241 -16.41 -7.63 7.43
C ILE A 241 -15.31 -6.91 6.68
N ALA A 242 -15.41 -6.87 5.35
CA ALA A 242 -14.44 -6.25 4.46
C ALA A 242 -14.95 -4.92 3.91
N GLN A 243 -14.05 -3.96 3.73
CA GLN A 243 -14.35 -2.65 3.13
C GLN A 243 -13.20 -2.16 2.30
N ILE A 244 -13.51 -1.48 1.19
CA ILE A 244 -12.58 -0.66 0.41
C ILE A 244 -13.09 0.76 0.45
N GLY A 245 -12.23 1.72 0.79
CA GLY A 245 -12.69 3.11 0.81
C GLY A 245 -11.59 4.13 1.02
N LYS A 246 -11.93 5.38 0.73
CA LYS A 246 -11.09 6.54 0.94
C LYS A 246 -10.88 6.80 2.43
N ALA A 247 -9.63 7.18 2.78
CA ALA A 247 -9.25 7.68 4.09
C ALA A 247 -8.37 8.94 3.92
N PHE A 248 -8.30 9.75 4.98
CA PHE A 248 -7.73 11.09 4.90
C PHE A 248 -6.85 11.35 6.13
N ARG A 249 -5.58 11.69 5.89
CA ARG A 249 -4.64 12.05 6.96
C ARG A 249 -3.91 13.33 6.59
N ASN A 250 -3.97 14.33 7.44
CA ASN A 250 -3.32 15.62 7.19
C ASN A 250 -1.79 15.51 7.36
N GLU A 251 -1.19 14.66 6.52
CA GLU A 251 0.25 14.42 6.49
C GLU A 251 1.01 15.70 6.23
N ILE A 252 1.95 16.03 7.11
CA ILE A 252 2.74 17.26 7.01
C ILE A 252 4.01 17.03 6.22
N VAL A 253 4.62 15.85 6.40
CA VAL A 253 5.82 15.44 5.67
C VAL A 253 5.43 14.35 4.68
N ALA A 254 4.87 14.79 3.54
CA ALA A 254 4.64 13.90 2.42
C ALA A 254 5.96 13.59 1.72
N ARG A 255 6.31 12.32 1.66
CA ARG A 255 7.52 11.83 0.97
C ARG A 255 7.19 10.56 0.20
N GLN A 256 8.03 10.24 -0.79
CA GLN A 256 7.99 8.96 -1.48
C GLN A 256 6.74 8.76 -2.36
N PHE A 257 6.33 9.84 -3.08
CA PHE A 257 5.26 9.77 -4.07
C PHE A 257 3.95 9.27 -3.46
N ILE A 258 3.27 8.28 -4.05
CA ILE A 258 2.01 7.73 -3.56
C ILE A 258 2.14 6.80 -2.35
N PHE A 259 3.35 6.62 -1.79
CA PHE A 259 3.53 5.82 -0.57
C PHE A 259 2.93 6.50 0.67
N ARG A 260 2.97 7.83 0.73
CA ARG A 260 2.36 8.63 1.82
C ARG A 260 1.63 9.84 1.26
N MET A 261 0.31 9.79 1.32
CA MET A 261 -0.60 10.80 0.78
C MET A 261 -1.56 11.32 1.83
N ARG A 262 -2.19 12.47 1.55
CA ARG A 262 -3.23 13.06 2.40
C ARG A 262 -4.60 12.44 2.16
N GLU A 263 -4.87 12.01 0.95
CA GLU A 263 -6.04 11.26 0.54
C GLU A 263 -5.57 9.95 -0.09
N PHE A 264 -6.00 8.82 0.44
CA PHE A 264 -5.58 7.48 0.01
C PHE A 264 -6.75 6.51 0.11
N GLU A 265 -6.55 5.30 -0.35
CA GLU A 265 -7.56 4.23 -0.28
C GLU A 265 -7.02 3.05 0.52
N GLN A 266 -7.85 2.52 1.42
CA GLN A 266 -7.57 1.31 2.21
C GLN A 266 -8.47 0.17 1.78
N MET A 267 -7.95 -1.04 1.88
CA MET A 267 -8.67 -2.32 1.84
C MET A 267 -8.50 -2.95 3.22
N GLU A 268 -9.56 -2.92 4.03
CA GLU A 268 -9.55 -3.41 5.40
C GLU A 268 -10.56 -4.52 5.60
N MET A 269 -10.20 -5.50 6.43
CA MET A 269 -11.06 -6.58 6.86
C MET A 269 -10.88 -6.76 8.36
N GLU A 270 -12.00 -6.67 9.09
CA GLU A 270 -12.11 -6.90 10.51
C GLU A 270 -12.72 -8.27 10.75
N PHE A 271 -11.93 -9.19 11.30
CA PHE A 271 -12.33 -10.55 11.54
C PHE A 271 -12.69 -10.75 13.01
N PHE A 272 -13.97 -10.94 13.29
CA PHE A 272 -14.51 -11.10 14.62
C PHE A 272 -14.46 -12.56 15.06
N CYS A 273 -13.87 -12.81 16.23
CA CYS A 273 -13.69 -14.14 16.78
C CYS A 273 -14.06 -14.20 18.28
N ARG A 274 -14.15 -15.43 18.82
CA ARG A 274 -14.37 -15.63 20.26
C ARG A 274 -13.14 -15.15 21.04
N PRO A 275 -13.31 -14.43 22.16
CA PRO A 275 -12.21 -14.09 23.05
C PRO A 275 -11.35 -15.31 23.44
N GLY A 276 -10.02 -15.18 23.38
CA GLY A 276 -9.08 -16.26 23.62
C GLY A 276 -8.73 -17.10 22.40
N THR A 277 -9.36 -16.86 21.23
CA THR A 277 -9.00 -17.53 19.96
C THR A 277 -8.32 -16.58 18.98
N GLU A 278 -8.15 -15.30 19.33
CA GLU A 278 -7.61 -14.26 18.44
C GLU A 278 -6.20 -14.55 17.96
N MET A 279 -5.34 -15.16 18.80
CA MET A 279 -3.96 -15.46 18.41
C MET A 279 -3.88 -16.59 17.36
N GLU A 280 -4.81 -17.53 17.38
CA GLU A 280 -4.91 -18.55 16.34
C GLU A 280 -5.34 -17.92 15.01
N TRP A 281 -6.32 -17.02 15.03
CA TRP A 281 -6.80 -16.30 13.86
C TRP A 281 -5.74 -15.31 13.33
N PHE A 282 -5.03 -14.62 14.22
CA PHE A 282 -3.92 -13.76 13.86
C PHE A 282 -2.86 -14.53 13.04
N LYS A 283 -2.46 -15.70 13.51
CA LYS A 283 -1.51 -16.55 12.79
C LYS A 283 -2.05 -16.99 11.43
N LYS A 284 -3.31 -17.44 11.36
CA LYS A 284 -3.95 -17.84 10.10
C LYS A 284 -4.02 -16.69 9.10
N TRP A 285 -4.39 -15.48 9.54
CA TRP A 285 -4.45 -14.33 8.66
C TRP A 285 -3.07 -13.87 8.23
N LYS A 286 -2.07 -13.90 9.10
CA LYS A 286 -0.68 -13.63 8.75
C LYS A 286 -0.21 -14.52 7.60
N GLU A 287 -0.43 -15.83 7.68
CA GLU A 287 -0.07 -16.78 6.64
C GLU A 287 -0.89 -16.58 5.35
N ASN A 288 -2.21 -16.37 5.47
CA ASN A 288 -3.11 -16.15 4.34
C ASN A 288 -2.72 -14.88 3.56
N ARG A 289 -2.45 -13.78 4.25
CA ARG A 289 -2.09 -12.52 3.61
C ARG A 289 -0.74 -12.60 2.89
N MET A 290 0.26 -13.21 3.50
CA MET A 290 1.54 -13.45 2.83
C MET A 290 1.36 -14.29 1.55
N LYS A 291 0.56 -15.35 1.62
CA LYS A 291 0.27 -16.18 0.45
C LYS A 291 -0.40 -15.38 -0.68
N TRP A 292 -1.35 -14.49 -0.34
CA TRP A 292 -2.02 -13.60 -1.30
C TRP A 292 -1.02 -12.69 -2.04
N HIS A 293 -0.06 -12.10 -1.31
CA HIS A 293 0.99 -11.27 -1.91
C HIS A 293 1.93 -12.07 -2.83
N VAL A 294 2.45 -13.17 -2.33
CA VAL A 294 3.42 -14.00 -3.07
C VAL A 294 2.79 -14.60 -4.34
N ASN A 295 1.50 -14.90 -4.31
CA ASN A 295 0.76 -15.45 -5.44
C ASN A 295 0.72 -14.53 -6.68
N LEU A 296 0.97 -13.23 -6.51
CA LEU A 296 1.11 -12.29 -7.63
C LEU A 296 2.35 -12.53 -8.49
N GLY A 297 3.31 -13.33 -8.00
CA GLY A 297 4.52 -13.66 -8.76
C GLY A 297 5.58 -12.55 -8.74
N MET A 298 5.51 -11.65 -7.77
CA MET A 298 6.48 -10.56 -7.61
C MET A 298 7.72 -10.95 -6.79
N GLY A 299 8.02 -12.26 -6.65
CA GLY A 299 9.17 -12.79 -5.90
C GLY A 299 8.93 -12.80 -4.39
N ALA A 300 9.02 -13.98 -3.77
CA ALA A 300 8.83 -14.13 -2.32
C ALA A 300 9.89 -13.38 -1.50
N GLU A 301 11.09 -13.20 -2.05
CA GLU A 301 12.22 -12.48 -1.48
C GLU A 301 11.96 -10.97 -1.32
N ASN A 302 10.96 -10.42 -2.02
CA ASN A 302 10.57 -9.03 -1.90
C ASN A 302 9.62 -8.76 -0.74
N TYR A 303 9.22 -9.80 0.01
CA TYR A 303 8.34 -9.68 1.16
C TYR A 303 9.01 -10.22 2.41
N ARG A 304 8.68 -9.64 3.56
CA ARG A 304 9.05 -10.17 4.86
C ARG A 304 8.04 -9.78 5.92
N PHE A 305 8.00 -10.53 7.01
CA PHE A 305 7.28 -10.11 8.20
C PHE A 305 8.15 -9.20 9.06
N HIS A 306 7.53 -8.21 9.66
CA HIS A 306 8.10 -7.36 10.68
C HIS A 306 7.16 -7.36 11.89
N ASP A 307 7.49 -8.17 12.90
CA ASP A 307 6.70 -8.24 14.13
C ASP A 307 7.01 -7.01 14.99
N HIS A 308 5.98 -6.35 15.53
CA HIS A 308 6.14 -5.14 16.32
C HIS A 308 6.60 -5.47 17.74
N GLU A 309 7.74 -4.96 18.15
CA GLU A 309 8.22 -5.05 19.55
C GLU A 309 7.38 -4.17 20.49
N LYS A 310 6.93 -3.03 19.99
CA LYS A 310 6.08 -2.09 20.70
C LYS A 310 4.67 -2.12 20.10
N LEU A 311 3.73 -2.63 20.87
CA LEU A 311 2.33 -2.72 20.44
C LEU A 311 1.60 -1.41 20.67
N ALA A 312 0.66 -1.09 19.76
CA ALA A 312 -0.32 -0.05 19.99
C ALA A 312 -1.21 -0.42 21.18
N HIS A 313 -1.76 0.58 21.86
CA HIS A 313 -2.56 0.39 23.07
C HIS A 313 -3.83 -0.45 22.89
N TYR A 314 -4.24 -0.67 21.65
CA TYR A 314 -5.42 -1.45 21.27
C TYR A 314 -5.09 -2.90 20.87
N ALA A 315 -3.81 -3.25 20.73
CA ALA A 315 -3.39 -4.54 20.19
C ALA A 315 -2.65 -5.38 21.21
N ASN A 316 -2.85 -6.71 21.18
CA ASN A 316 -2.02 -7.68 21.91
C ASN A 316 -1.06 -8.44 21.00
N ALA A 317 -1.17 -8.29 19.67
CA ALA A 317 -0.20 -8.72 18.67
C ALA A 317 -0.31 -7.82 17.43
N ALA A 318 0.82 -7.54 16.80
CA ALA A 318 0.89 -6.78 15.56
C ALA A 318 2.08 -7.24 14.71
N THR A 319 1.88 -7.31 13.39
CA THR A 319 2.93 -7.59 12.41
C THR A 319 2.62 -6.85 11.12
N ASP A 320 3.67 -6.39 10.45
CA ASP A 320 3.57 -5.88 9.09
C ASP A 320 4.07 -6.93 8.09
N ILE A 321 3.43 -6.98 6.93
CA ILE A 321 4.05 -7.49 5.73
C ILE A 321 4.74 -6.31 5.07
N GLU A 322 6.07 -6.31 5.08
CA GLU A 322 6.88 -5.32 4.39
C GLU A 322 7.17 -5.77 2.96
N PHE A 323 7.25 -4.80 2.05
CA PHE A 323 7.70 -4.98 0.68
C PHE A 323 8.99 -4.20 0.42
N ASN A 324 9.85 -4.75 -0.43
CA ASN A 324 11.12 -4.13 -0.85
C ASN A 324 10.87 -3.09 -1.94
N PHE A 325 10.46 -1.89 -1.54
CA PHE A 325 10.31 -0.74 -2.42
C PHE A 325 11.67 -0.22 -2.91
N PRO A 326 11.73 0.69 -3.91
CA PRO A 326 12.98 1.32 -4.34
C PRO A 326 13.72 2.11 -3.24
N PHE A 327 13.09 2.38 -2.12
CA PHE A 327 13.63 3.02 -0.93
C PHE A 327 13.76 2.06 0.28
N GLY A 328 13.81 0.75 0.01
CA GLY A 328 13.98 -0.32 0.99
C GLY A 328 12.68 -0.94 1.49
N PHE A 329 12.80 -1.88 2.41
CA PHE A 329 11.66 -2.55 3.03
C PHE A 329 10.82 -1.57 3.83
N LYS A 330 9.53 -1.52 3.53
CA LYS A 330 8.53 -0.70 4.22
C LYS A 330 7.20 -1.43 4.29
N GLU A 331 6.42 -1.08 5.29
CA GLU A 331 5.07 -1.57 5.53
C GLU A 331 4.20 -1.49 4.26
N LEU A 332 3.64 -2.63 3.86
CA LEU A 332 2.67 -2.77 2.79
C LEU A 332 1.30 -3.10 3.35
N GLU A 333 1.21 -4.03 4.30
CA GLU A 333 -0.02 -4.48 4.94
C GLU A 333 0.21 -4.71 6.43
N GLY A 334 -0.64 -4.14 7.30
CA GLY A 334 -0.66 -4.39 8.73
C GLY A 334 -1.63 -5.50 9.09
N ILE A 335 -1.27 -6.34 10.06
CA ILE A 335 -2.13 -7.37 10.65
C ILE A 335 -2.07 -7.20 12.16
N HIS A 336 -3.23 -6.96 12.79
CA HIS A 336 -3.31 -6.61 14.20
C HIS A 336 -4.37 -7.45 14.93
N SER A 337 -4.02 -7.97 16.09
CA SER A 337 -5.02 -8.48 17.02
C SER A 337 -5.45 -7.35 17.97
N ARG A 338 -6.64 -6.80 17.73
CA ARG A 338 -7.16 -5.59 18.39
C ARG A 338 -7.98 -5.89 19.66
N THR A 339 -8.12 -7.15 20.01
CA THR A 339 -8.96 -7.60 21.13
C THR A 339 -10.42 -7.10 21.02
N ASP A 340 -11.06 -6.70 22.10
CA ASP A 340 -12.38 -6.05 22.14
C ASP A 340 -12.29 -4.51 22.21
N PHE A 341 -11.11 -3.94 22.00
CA PHE A 341 -10.85 -2.50 22.22
C PHE A 341 -11.89 -1.61 21.53
N ASP A 342 -12.09 -1.78 20.22
CA ASP A 342 -12.99 -0.93 19.45
C ASP A 342 -14.46 -1.17 19.82
N LEU A 343 -14.93 -2.40 19.74
CA LEU A 343 -16.33 -2.74 20.07
C LEU A 343 -16.66 -2.40 21.54
N GLY A 344 -15.74 -2.66 22.46
CA GLY A 344 -15.89 -2.32 23.89
C GLY A 344 -16.00 -0.81 24.13
N ASN A 345 -15.16 -0.02 23.43
CA ASN A 345 -15.20 1.43 23.52
C ASN A 345 -16.50 2.00 22.92
N HIS A 346 -16.90 1.50 21.75
CA HIS A 346 -18.18 1.90 21.15
C HIS A 346 -19.37 1.51 22.03
N GLN A 347 -19.37 0.32 22.64
CA GLN A 347 -20.39 -0.09 23.60
C GLN A 347 -20.45 0.87 24.78
N ARG A 348 -19.31 1.18 25.40
CA ARG A 348 -19.22 2.07 26.57
C ARG A 348 -19.70 3.49 26.25
N LEU A 349 -19.26 4.06 25.13
CA LEU A 349 -19.57 5.45 24.78
C LEU A 349 -21.00 5.63 24.25
N SER A 350 -21.51 4.63 23.53
CA SER A 350 -22.88 4.68 22.98
C SER A 350 -23.96 4.26 23.97
N GLY A 351 -23.62 3.48 25.01
CA GLY A 351 -24.54 2.81 25.89
C GLY A 351 -25.32 1.66 25.21
N LYS A 352 -24.97 1.30 23.98
CA LYS A 352 -25.59 0.20 23.25
C LYS A 352 -24.87 -1.10 23.55
N LYS A 353 -25.61 -2.19 23.75
CA LYS A 353 -25.04 -3.53 23.97
C LYS A 353 -24.51 -4.09 22.64
N ILE A 354 -23.20 -4.07 22.46
CA ILE A 354 -22.51 -4.58 21.27
C ILE A 354 -21.88 -5.93 21.61
N GLN A 355 -22.71 -6.98 21.66
CA GLN A 355 -22.31 -8.32 22.04
C GLN A 355 -22.84 -9.34 21.05
N TYR A 356 -22.14 -10.44 20.90
CA TYR A 356 -22.59 -11.65 20.24
C TYR A 356 -23.19 -12.59 21.29
N PHE A 357 -24.37 -13.11 21.02
CA PHE A 357 -24.92 -14.21 21.77
C PHE A 357 -24.58 -15.53 21.09
N ASP A 358 -23.83 -16.38 21.76
CA ASP A 358 -23.47 -17.70 21.28
C ASP A 358 -24.50 -18.73 21.76
N PRO A 359 -25.33 -19.26 20.85
CA PRO A 359 -26.37 -20.22 21.22
C PRO A 359 -25.82 -21.59 21.64
N GLU A 360 -24.58 -21.92 21.25
CA GLU A 360 -23.93 -23.20 21.57
C GLU A 360 -23.46 -23.24 23.03
N THR A 361 -22.95 -22.11 23.51
CA THR A 361 -22.49 -22.00 24.92
C THR A 361 -23.46 -21.28 25.83
N ASN A 362 -24.52 -20.69 25.26
CA ASN A 362 -25.49 -19.83 25.96
C ASN A 362 -24.84 -18.64 26.68
N GLU A 363 -23.78 -18.09 26.07
CA GLU A 363 -23.01 -16.96 26.61
C GLU A 363 -23.13 -15.73 25.70
N SER A 364 -22.99 -14.55 26.30
CA SER A 364 -22.87 -13.29 25.55
C SER A 364 -21.53 -12.65 25.83
N TYR A 365 -20.83 -12.25 24.79
CA TYR A 365 -19.53 -11.60 24.90
C TYR A 365 -19.34 -10.52 23.83
N VAL A 366 -18.42 -9.57 24.07
CA VAL A 366 -17.91 -8.67 23.05
C VAL A 366 -16.87 -9.46 22.25
N PRO A 367 -17.03 -9.63 20.92
CA PRO A 367 -16.04 -10.35 20.14
C PRO A 367 -14.66 -9.66 20.13
N TYR A 368 -13.62 -10.47 20.02
CA TYR A 368 -12.30 -9.98 19.71
C TYR A 368 -12.14 -9.83 18.20
N CYS A 369 -11.24 -8.95 17.78
CA CYS A 369 -11.04 -8.63 16.39
C CYS A 369 -9.60 -8.88 15.93
N VAL A 370 -9.44 -9.46 14.74
CA VAL A 370 -8.18 -9.50 14.01
C VAL A 370 -8.35 -8.70 12.73
N GLU A 371 -7.58 -7.62 12.61
CA GLU A 371 -7.55 -6.71 11.48
C GLU A 371 -6.53 -7.14 10.44
N THR A 372 -6.86 -6.96 9.16
CA THR A 372 -5.91 -6.87 8.07
C THR A 372 -6.15 -5.59 7.29
N SER A 373 -5.12 -4.75 7.16
CA SER A 373 -5.24 -3.44 6.53
C SER A 373 -4.11 -3.21 5.52
N ILE A 374 -4.48 -2.96 4.26
CA ILE A 374 -3.54 -2.68 3.19
C ILE A 374 -3.92 -1.39 2.46
N GLY A 375 -2.93 -0.52 2.24
CA GLY A 375 -3.09 0.66 1.39
C GLY A 375 -3.12 0.27 -0.08
N VAL A 376 -4.22 0.59 -0.78
CA VAL A 376 -4.33 0.35 -2.24
C VAL A 376 -3.17 1.03 -2.98
N ASP A 377 -2.84 2.25 -2.58
CA ASP A 377 -1.82 3.08 -3.22
C ASP A 377 -0.40 2.52 -3.00
N ARG A 378 -0.12 1.96 -1.81
CA ARG A 378 1.13 1.24 -1.53
C ARG A 378 1.22 -0.05 -2.35
N MET A 379 0.14 -0.80 -2.45
CA MET A 379 0.09 -2.00 -3.30
C MET A 379 0.29 -1.65 -4.78
N PHE A 380 -0.32 -0.58 -5.25
CA PHE A 380 -0.12 -0.06 -6.60
C PHE A 380 1.36 0.27 -6.86
N LEU A 381 2.02 0.97 -5.93
CA LEU A 381 3.44 1.29 -6.02
C LEU A 381 4.32 0.04 -6.00
N ALA A 382 3.98 -0.97 -5.18
CA ALA A 382 4.69 -2.24 -5.13
C ALA A 382 4.63 -2.96 -6.48
N VAL A 383 3.44 -3.06 -7.08
CA VAL A 383 3.25 -3.67 -8.40
C VAL A 383 4.08 -2.94 -9.46
N LEU A 384 4.02 -1.61 -9.53
CA LEU A 384 4.79 -0.85 -10.52
C LEU A 384 6.30 -0.96 -10.29
N SER A 385 6.75 -0.86 -9.03
CA SER A 385 8.18 -0.93 -8.69
C SER A 385 8.81 -2.25 -9.10
N HIS A 386 8.09 -3.35 -8.88
CA HIS A 386 8.54 -4.69 -9.30
C HIS A 386 8.50 -4.85 -10.82
N SER A 387 7.47 -4.30 -11.44
CA SER A 387 7.17 -4.53 -12.85
C SER A 387 8.07 -3.76 -13.82
N TYR A 388 8.68 -2.64 -13.38
CA TYR A 388 9.47 -1.79 -14.25
C TYR A 388 10.81 -2.42 -14.62
N LYS A 389 11.04 -2.64 -15.90
CA LYS A 389 12.25 -3.25 -16.45
C LYS A 389 12.74 -2.47 -17.67
N VAL A 390 14.05 -2.41 -17.82
CA VAL A 390 14.71 -1.95 -19.05
C VAL A 390 15.46 -3.13 -19.63
N GLU A 391 15.05 -3.60 -20.78
CA GLU A 391 15.58 -4.81 -21.41
C GLU A 391 16.37 -4.44 -22.67
N PRO A 392 17.58 -5.02 -22.87
CA PRO A 392 18.33 -4.84 -24.10
C PRO A 392 17.66 -5.60 -25.26
N LEU A 393 17.75 -5.02 -26.46
CA LEU A 393 17.30 -5.64 -27.69
C LEU A 393 18.54 -6.10 -28.53
N GLU A 394 18.34 -7.06 -29.42
CA GLU A 394 19.40 -7.60 -30.28
C GLU A 394 20.07 -6.54 -31.17
N ASN A 395 19.35 -5.49 -31.51
CA ASN A 395 19.87 -4.37 -32.31
C ASN A 395 20.68 -3.33 -31.50
N GLY A 396 20.94 -3.58 -30.22
CA GLY A 396 21.65 -2.69 -29.31
C GLY A 396 20.81 -1.55 -28.73
N GLU A 397 19.53 -1.47 -29.06
CA GLU A 397 18.56 -0.57 -28.41
C GLU A 397 18.04 -1.18 -27.09
N THR A 398 17.26 -0.43 -26.35
CA THR A 398 16.57 -0.93 -25.15
C THR A 398 15.05 -0.75 -25.29
N ARG A 399 14.29 -1.59 -24.61
CA ARG A 399 12.86 -1.38 -24.40
C ARG A 399 12.52 -1.24 -22.93
N VAL A 400 11.58 -0.36 -22.63
CA VAL A 400 10.96 -0.28 -21.30
C VAL A 400 9.76 -1.22 -21.28
N VAL A 401 9.68 -2.05 -20.26
CA VAL A 401 8.59 -3.02 -20.07
C VAL A 401 8.05 -2.87 -18.67
N LEU A 402 6.73 -2.76 -18.55
CA LEU A 402 6.03 -3.01 -17.30
C LEU A 402 5.55 -4.46 -17.25
N GLY A 403 6.30 -5.33 -16.58
CA GLY A 403 5.95 -6.74 -16.38
C GLY A 403 4.82 -6.93 -15.37
N ILE A 404 3.74 -6.16 -15.48
CA ILE A 404 2.58 -6.27 -14.59
C ILE A 404 1.95 -7.66 -14.75
N PRO A 405 1.61 -8.37 -13.65
CA PRO A 405 0.87 -9.63 -13.74
C PRO A 405 -0.34 -9.47 -14.64
N ALA A 406 -0.49 -10.36 -15.64
CA ALA A 406 -1.47 -10.21 -16.70
C ALA A 406 -2.92 -9.97 -16.22
N PRO A 407 -3.39 -10.61 -15.12
CA PRO A 407 -4.71 -10.31 -14.56
C PRO A 407 -4.85 -8.89 -13.99
N LEU A 408 -3.75 -8.22 -13.62
CA LEU A 408 -3.76 -6.85 -13.10
C LEU A 408 -3.53 -5.79 -14.19
N ALA A 409 -3.05 -6.17 -15.39
CA ALA A 409 -2.71 -5.24 -16.46
C ALA A 409 -3.88 -4.29 -16.79
N PRO A 410 -3.64 -2.98 -16.97
CA PRO A 410 -4.67 -1.99 -17.31
C PRO A 410 -5.39 -2.32 -18.63
N VAL A 411 -4.62 -2.67 -19.63
CA VAL A 411 -5.08 -3.12 -20.95
C VAL A 411 -4.70 -4.58 -21.09
N LYS A 412 -5.65 -5.44 -21.48
CA LYS A 412 -5.42 -6.88 -21.62
C LYS A 412 -4.87 -7.24 -22.98
N VAL A 413 -5.32 -6.55 -24.00
CA VAL A 413 -4.94 -6.78 -25.38
C VAL A 413 -4.99 -5.49 -26.20
N ALA A 414 -3.98 -5.28 -27.05
CA ALA A 414 -3.98 -4.23 -28.05
C ALA A 414 -4.19 -4.86 -29.43
N VAL A 415 -5.11 -4.29 -30.23
CA VAL A 415 -5.37 -4.75 -31.60
C VAL A 415 -4.80 -3.71 -32.59
N LEU A 416 -3.85 -4.14 -33.40
CA LEU A 416 -2.97 -3.29 -34.17
C LEU A 416 -3.06 -3.66 -35.66
N PRO A 417 -3.54 -2.82 -36.57
CA PRO A 417 -3.39 -3.06 -38.00
C PRO A 417 -1.91 -2.96 -38.38
N LEU A 418 -1.34 -3.88 -39.18
CA LEU A 418 0.06 -3.82 -39.58
C LEU A 418 0.42 -2.46 -40.22
N ILE A 419 -0.46 -1.98 -41.07
CA ILE A 419 -0.42 -0.63 -41.67
C ILE A 419 -1.80 0.01 -41.65
N ASN A 420 -1.84 1.34 -41.72
CA ASN A 420 -3.11 2.11 -41.65
C ASN A 420 -3.74 2.30 -43.04
N LYS A 421 -3.92 1.23 -43.80
CA LYS A 421 -4.57 1.19 -45.13
C LYS A 421 -4.96 -0.23 -45.55
N ASP A 422 -5.49 -0.39 -46.73
CA ASP A 422 -5.78 -1.66 -47.41
C ASP A 422 -6.81 -2.53 -46.67
N GLY A 423 -7.75 -1.93 -45.91
CA GLY A 423 -8.78 -2.65 -45.15
C GLY A 423 -8.32 -3.24 -43.81
N LEU A 424 -7.04 -3.08 -43.44
CA LEU A 424 -6.50 -3.61 -42.20
C LEU A 424 -7.03 -2.90 -40.95
N PRO A 425 -7.17 -1.56 -40.90
CA PRO A 425 -7.79 -0.87 -39.78
C PRO A 425 -9.23 -1.31 -39.50
N GLU A 426 -10.03 -1.49 -40.57
CA GLU A 426 -11.40 -1.94 -40.49
C GLU A 426 -11.47 -3.36 -39.90
N LYS A 427 -10.64 -4.28 -40.40
CA LYS A 427 -10.55 -5.66 -39.88
C LYS A 427 -10.07 -5.69 -38.43
N ALA A 428 -9.07 -4.88 -38.07
CA ALA A 428 -8.59 -4.77 -36.69
C ALA A 428 -9.69 -4.22 -35.76
N GLN A 429 -10.50 -3.28 -36.23
CA GLN A 429 -11.64 -2.76 -35.49
C GLN A 429 -12.74 -3.81 -35.29
N GLU A 430 -13.00 -4.67 -36.28
CA GLU A 430 -13.90 -5.83 -36.14
C GLU A 430 -13.41 -6.75 -35.00
N VAL A 431 -12.14 -7.15 -35.04
CA VAL A 431 -11.53 -8.00 -34.00
C VAL A 431 -11.63 -7.36 -32.62
N MET A 432 -11.31 -6.05 -32.52
CA MET A 432 -11.44 -5.36 -31.26
C MET A 432 -12.88 -5.29 -30.76
N ASN A 433 -13.85 -5.08 -31.67
CA ASN A 433 -15.26 -5.00 -31.30
C ASN A 433 -15.81 -6.32 -30.73
N GLU A 434 -15.24 -7.46 -31.09
CA GLU A 434 -15.56 -8.74 -30.47
C GLU A 434 -14.90 -8.89 -29.09
N LEU A 435 -13.61 -8.53 -28.97
CA LEU A 435 -12.84 -8.73 -27.75
C LEU A 435 -13.21 -7.78 -26.59
N LYS A 436 -13.71 -6.58 -26.91
CA LYS A 436 -14.00 -5.54 -25.90
C LYS A 436 -15.10 -5.87 -24.90
N PHE A 437 -15.92 -6.88 -25.18
CA PHE A 437 -16.95 -7.35 -24.23
C PHE A 437 -16.35 -8.19 -23.08
N ASP A 438 -15.20 -8.79 -23.33
CA ASP A 438 -14.52 -9.66 -22.36
C ASP A 438 -13.28 -8.98 -21.75
N PHE A 439 -12.64 -8.06 -22.48
CA PHE A 439 -11.35 -7.48 -22.11
C PHE A 439 -11.30 -5.98 -22.29
N ASN A 440 -10.51 -5.30 -21.48
CA ASN A 440 -10.10 -3.92 -21.74
C ASN A 440 -9.10 -3.91 -22.89
N CYS A 441 -9.50 -3.36 -24.04
CA CYS A 441 -8.78 -3.38 -25.31
C CYS A 441 -8.26 -1.98 -25.68
N GLN A 442 -7.14 -1.92 -26.40
CA GLN A 442 -6.69 -0.72 -27.09
C GLN A 442 -6.57 -0.96 -28.59
N PHE A 443 -6.89 0.09 -29.37
CA PHE A 443 -6.67 0.15 -30.81
C PHE A 443 -5.68 1.28 -31.11
N ASP A 444 -4.60 0.97 -31.82
CA ASP A 444 -3.57 1.97 -32.17
C ASP A 444 -3.14 1.80 -33.65
N PRO A 445 -3.59 2.69 -34.57
CA PRO A 445 -3.22 2.65 -35.96
C PRO A 445 -2.02 3.54 -36.31
N LYS A 446 -1.46 4.32 -35.36
CA LYS A 446 -0.45 5.34 -35.63
C LYS A 446 0.97 4.79 -35.46
N ASP A 447 1.89 5.23 -36.32
CA ASP A 447 3.31 4.84 -36.36
C ASP A 447 3.60 3.42 -36.88
N SER A 448 4.86 3.03 -36.90
CA SER A 448 5.30 1.67 -37.24
C SER A 448 4.87 0.66 -36.16
N ILE A 449 4.67 -0.58 -36.59
CA ILE A 449 4.23 -1.67 -35.68
C ILE A 449 5.21 -1.86 -34.49
N GLY A 450 6.53 -1.74 -34.73
CA GLY A 450 7.52 -1.83 -33.66
C GLY A 450 7.39 -0.74 -32.60
N LYS A 451 7.09 0.52 -32.98
CA LYS A 451 6.83 1.60 -32.02
C LYS A 451 5.55 1.36 -31.22
N ARG A 452 4.51 0.81 -31.86
CA ARG A 452 3.27 0.46 -31.18
C ARG A 452 3.45 -0.67 -30.17
N TYR A 453 4.22 -1.71 -30.50
CA TYR A 453 4.58 -2.74 -29.52
C TYR A 453 5.31 -2.14 -28.32
N ARG A 454 6.28 -1.24 -28.53
CA ARG A 454 7.01 -0.59 -27.42
C ARG A 454 6.09 0.23 -26.52
N ARG A 455 5.08 0.95 -27.09
CA ARG A 455 4.08 1.65 -26.27
C ARG A 455 3.25 0.70 -25.42
N GLN A 456 2.87 -0.45 -25.97
CA GLN A 456 2.11 -1.46 -25.24
C GLN A 456 2.96 -2.16 -24.18
N ASP A 457 4.22 -2.46 -24.47
CA ASP A 457 5.17 -3.00 -23.48
C ASP A 457 5.34 -2.01 -22.30
N ALA A 458 5.46 -0.70 -22.58
CA ALA A 458 5.63 0.35 -21.59
C ALA A 458 4.43 0.56 -20.67
N ILE A 459 3.21 0.22 -21.09
CA ILE A 459 2.00 0.29 -20.25
C ILE A 459 1.61 -1.06 -19.64
N GLY A 460 2.36 -2.11 -19.96
CA GLY A 460 2.17 -3.44 -19.36
C GLY A 460 1.10 -4.31 -20.04
N THR A 461 0.72 -4.03 -21.28
CA THR A 461 -0.25 -4.85 -22.04
C THR A 461 0.32 -6.23 -22.33
N PRO A 462 -0.27 -7.33 -21.83
CA PRO A 462 0.30 -8.66 -21.99
C PRO A 462 0.25 -9.19 -23.43
N PHE A 463 -0.73 -8.79 -24.24
CA PHE A 463 -0.90 -9.27 -25.59
C PHE A 463 -1.08 -8.15 -26.61
N CYS A 464 -0.42 -8.28 -27.75
CA CYS A 464 -0.68 -7.49 -28.94
C CYS A 464 -1.16 -8.40 -30.07
N VAL A 465 -2.27 -8.08 -30.67
CA VAL A 465 -2.85 -8.76 -31.85
C VAL A 465 -2.60 -7.92 -33.08
N THR A 466 -1.85 -8.44 -34.04
CA THR A 466 -1.56 -7.75 -35.31
C THR A 466 -2.37 -8.34 -36.43
N VAL A 467 -3.13 -7.46 -37.10
CA VAL A 467 -3.91 -7.76 -38.31
C VAL A 467 -3.07 -7.38 -39.52
N ASP A 468 -2.77 -8.34 -40.37
CA ASP A 468 -1.97 -8.20 -41.60
C ASP A 468 -2.81 -8.49 -42.86
N HIS A 469 -2.18 -8.44 -44.05
CA HIS A 469 -2.89 -8.65 -45.32
C HIS A 469 -3.44 -10.09 -45.45
N ASP A 470 -2.76 -11.10 -44.88
CA ASP A 470 -3.24 -12.46 -44.90
C ASP A 470 -4.47 -12.65 -44.03
N SER A 471 -4.59 -11.84 -42.98
CA SER A 471 -5.76 -11.85 -42.07
C SER A 471 -7.08 -11.54 -42.78
N LEU A 472 -7.05 -10.82 -43.88
CA LEU A 472 -8.25 -10.53 -44.70
C LEU A 472 -8.78 -11.81 -45.45
N ASN A 473 -7.89 -12.78 -45.67
CA ASN A 473 -8.20 -13.99 -46.47
C ASN A 473 -8.42 -15.20 -45.58
N ASP A 474 -7.57 -15.41 -44.54
CA ASP A 474 -7.54 -16.64 -43.75
C ASP A 474 -8.18 -16.52 -42.37
N ASN A 475 -8.67 -15.30 -42.00
CA ASN A 475 -9.22 -15.01 -40.66
C ASN A 475 -8.28 -15.39 -39.52
N CYS A 476 -6.96 -15.35 -39.74
CA CYS A 476 -5.94 -15.52 -38.71
C CYS A 476 -5.20 -14.21 -38.45
N VAL A 477 -4.65 -14.06 -37.27
CA VAL A 477 -3.90 -12.88 -36.83
C VAL A 477 -2.63 -13.31 -36.13
N THR A 478 -1.67 -12.40 -35.98
CA THR A 478 -0.48 -12.66 -35.18
C THR A 478 -0.69 -12.15 -33.77
N ILE A 479 -0.64 -13.04 -32.76
CA ILE A 479 -0.61 -12.68 -31.34
C ILE A 479 0.84 -12.63 -30.85
N ARG A 480 1.21 -11.52 -30.18
CA ARG A 480 2.53 -11.33 -29.58
C ARG A 480 2.39 -11.25 -28.06
N GLU A 481 3.19 -12.00 -27.35
CA GLU A 481 3.31 -11.93 -25.89
C GLU A 481 4.34 -10.86 -25.48
N ARG A 482 4.01 -10.05 -24.47
CA ARG A 482 4.86 -8.98 -23.95
C ARG A 482 6.20 -9.48 -23.41
N ASP A 483 6.15 -10.49 -22.56
CA ASP A 483 7.31 -10.92 -21.76
C ASP A 483 8.34 -11.70 -22.58
N THR A 484 7.89 -12.55 -23.46
CA THR A 484 8.76 -13.39 -24.34
C THR A 484 9.05 -12.77 -25.69
N MET A 485 8.24 -11.82 -26.14
CA MET A 485 8.18 -11.27 -27.51
C MET A 485 7.83 -12.34 -28.57
N GLU A 486 7.48 -13.54 -28.15
CA GLU A 486 7.07 -14.59 -29.08
C GLU A 486 5.81 -14.18 -29.86
N GLN A 487 5.81 -14.52 -31.13
CA GLN A 487 4.72 -14.26 -32.05
C GLN A 487 4.20 -15.57 -32.64
N LYS A 488 2.89 -15.74 -32.60
CA LYS A 488 2.20 -16.93 -33.15
C LYS A 488 1.04 -16.48 -34.02
N ARG A 489 0.85 -17.15 -35.16
CA ARG A 489 -0.33 -16.98 -35.99
C ARG A 489 -1.46 -17.86 -35.45
N VAL A 490 -2.62 -17.29 -35.19
CA VAL A 490 -3.76 -17.95 -34.57
C VAL A 490 -5.08 -17.52 -35.26
N PRO A 491 -6.09 -18.40 -35.32
CA PRO A 491 -7.43 -18.01 -35.78
C PRO A 491 -8.04 -16.94 -34.88
N ILE A 492 -8.73 -15.96 -35.47
CA ILE A 492 -9.42 -14.90 -34.71
C ILE A 492 -10.39 -15.49 -33.68
N ALA A 493 -11.09 -16.58 -34.05
CA ALA A 493 -12.04 -17.27 -33.17
C ALA A 493 -11.43 -17.85 -31.87
N GLU A 494 -10.12 -18.09 -31.84
CA GLU A 494 -9.41 -18.62 -30.66
C GLU A 494 -8.85 -17.54 -29.74
N LEU A 495 -8.78 -16.28 -30.19
CA LEU A 495 -8.16 -15.18 -29.44
C LEU A 495 -8.73 -15.05 -28.02
N ARG A 496 -10.05 -15.07 -27.88
CA ARG A 496 -10.71 -14.97 -26.58
C ARG A 496 -10.19 -16.02 -25.60
N THR A 497 -10.14 -17.26 -26.04
CA THR A 497 -9.71 -18.40 -25.19
C THR A 497 -8.23 -18.28 -24.82
N ILE A 498 -7.38 -17.89 -25.78
CA ILE A 498 -5.94 -17.75 -25.56
C ILE A 498 -5.68 -16.60 -24.55
N ILE A 499 -6.31 -15.47 -24.75
CA ILE A 499 -6.11 -14.28 -23.87
C ILE A 499 -6.69 -14.56 -22.48
N ASP A 500 -7.92 -15.08 -22.38
CA ASP A 500 -8.59 -15.37 -21.10
C ASP A 500 -7.76 -16.28 -20.20
N LYS A 501 -7.10 -17.27 -20.79
CA LYS A 501 -6.24 -18.19 -20.05
C LYS A 501 -5.19 -17.49 -19.20
N GLU A 502 -4.65 -16.35 -19.63
CA GLU A 502 -3.57 -15.64 -18.93
C GLU A 502 -4.09 -14.42 -18.13
N VAL A 503 -5.12 -13.72 -18.63
CA VAL A 503 -5.58 -12.48 -18.01
C VAL A 503 -6.71 -12.66 -17.00
N ASN A 504 -7.26 -13.85 -16.88
CA ASN A 504 -8.41 -14.11 -16.01
C ASN A 504 -8.01 -14.07 -14.53
N MET A 505 -8.63 -13.18 -13.77
CA MET A 505 -8.41 -13.02 -12.34
C MET A 505 -8.61 -14.33 -11.55
N ASN A 506 -9.49 -15.20 -12.01
CA ASN A 506 -9.73 -16.49 -11.35
C ASN A 506 -8.48 -17.39 -11.33
N ASN A 507 -7.53 -17.19 -12.23
CA ASN A 507 -6.27 -17.93 -12.23
C ASN A 507 -5.38 -17.58 -11.03
N LEU A 508 -5.45 -16.33 -10.56
CA LEU A 508 -4.81 -15.93 -9.30
C LEU A 508 -5.58 -16.47 -8.10
N LEU A 509 -6.91 -16.35 -8.10
CA LEU A 509 -7.74 -16.77 -6.98
C LEU A 509 -7.68 -18.28 -6.71
N ARG A 510 -7.58 -19.10 -7.75
CA ARG A 510 -7.50 -20.57 -7.62
C ARG A 510 -6.20 -21.08 -6.98
N LYS A 511 -5.17 -20.25 -6.91
CA LYS A 511 -3.88 -20.57 -6.28
C LYS A 511 -3.85 -20.24 -4.77
N LEU A 512 -4.84 -19.50 -4.29
CA LEU A 512 -5.02 -19.16 -2.86
C LEU A 512 -5.69 -20.28 -2.10
#